data_d994ba9953ce440adb3216b94fc25fbb
#
_entry.id   d994ba9953ce440adb3216b94fc25fbb
#
_cell.length_a   1.000
_cell.length_b   1.000
_cell.length_c   1.000
_cell.angle_alpha   90.00
_cell.angle_beta   90.00
_cell.angle_gamma   90.00
#
_symmetry.space_group_name_H-M   'P 1'
#
loop_
_entity.id
_entity.type
_entity.pdbx_description
1 polymer ?
#
loop_
_entity_poly.entity_id
_entity_poly.type
_entity_poly.pdbx_seq_one_letter_code
_entity_poly.pdbx_strand_id
1 'polypeptide(L)'
;MLLSDGNDNDYNDIEIADGLKKLTKGFNLSFTLHTFGYGEDYDPKIMSRLANLRDGSFYMIEQLDKVQDYFINALGGCMSVIYNEAKLKIKTLKNNVKIKKIFGMDKLYNYNLKDDYFETTLLQYISGKEYTFTIEVELPNVISINDNLFEVEFIGGEDNQKFNQICQYKIVGGAFSVADEEYLKSKVYDTIDIALKLKEENKNDEMNKKLNEMKNWINKNYEGINKNKYLKKINETLGLFQDNYIFESRGRSKITADIYENQLRRGGNFVYSNHMQCAMINQSKTNSGRSAPNPIPYFCNK
;
A
#
# COMPACT_ATOMS: atom_id res chain seq x y z
N MET A 1 -13.97 12.46 -2.28
CA MET A 1 -14.40 11.05 -2.07
C MET A 1 -15.31 10.65 -3.23
N LEU A 2 -15.14 9.47 -3.80
CA LEU A 2 -15.95 8.90 -4.88
C LEU A 2 -16.51 7.56 -4.40
N LEU A 3 -17.83 7.37 -4.47
CA LEU A 3 -18.51 6.12 -4.17
C LEU A 3 -19.14 5.58 -5.46
N SER A 4 -18.98 4.30 -5.74
CA SER A 4 -19.63 3.60 -6.83
C SER A 4 -20.12 2.22 -6.39
N ASP A 5 -21.26 1.82 -6.92
CA ASP A 5 -21.89 0.49 -6.76
C ASP A 5 -22.07 -0.24 -8.10
N GLY A 6 -21.54 0.33 -9.19
CA GLY A 6 -21.65 -0.24 -10.52
C GLY A 6 -20.41 -0.01 -11.41
N ASN A 7 -20.40 -0.69 -12.54
CA ASN A 7 -19.37 -0.56 -13.57
C ASN A 7 -19.68 0.63 -14.51
N ASP A 8 -18.63 1.26 -15.01
CA ASP A 8 -18.75 2.14 -16.16
C ASP A 8 -18.80 1.26 -17.43
N ASN A 9 -19.86 1.42 -18.23
CA ASN A 9 -20.06 0.65 -19.44
C ASN A 9 -19.48 1.34 -20.69
N ASP A 10 -19.13 2.61 -20.61
CA ASP A 10 -18.71 3.43 -21.75
C ASP A 10 -17.19 3.58 -21.84
N TYR A 11 -16.48 3.57 -20.70
CA TYR A 11 -15.04 3.84 -20.64
C TYR A 11 -14.28 2.77 -19.83
N ASN A 12 -13.07 2.45 -20.29
CA ASN A 12 -12.17 1.59 -19.55
C ASN A 12 -11.36 2.38 -18.49
N ASP A 13 -10.66 1.66 -17.62
CA ASP A 13 -9.87 2.22 -16.52
C ASP A 13 -8.78 3.20 -16.97
N ILE A 14 -8.21 3.01 -18.19
CA ILE A 14 -7.17 3.88 -18.77
C ILE A 14 -7.79 5.20 -19.21
N GLU A 15 -8.91 5.15 -19.92
CA GLU A 15 -9.60 6.34 -20.44
C GLU A 15 -10.13 7.23 -19.32
N ILE A 16 -10.72 6.63 -18.27
CA ILE A 16 -11.17 7.35 -17.07
C ILE A 16 -10.00 8.01 -16.36
N ALA A 17 -8.89 7.28 -16.18
CA ALA A 17 -7.70 7.80 -15.55
C ALA A 17 -7.07 8.96 -16.34
N ASP A 18 -6.99 8.83 -17.66
CA ASP A 18 -6.46 9.90 -18.53
C ASP A 18 -7.40 11.10 -18.61
N GLY A 19 -8.71 10.87 -18.56
CA GLY A 19 -9.72 11.93 -18.40
C GLY A 19 -9.50 12.74 -17.13
N LEU A 20 -9.32 12.07 -15.98
CA LEU A 20 -9.02 12.73 -14.71
C LEU A 20 -7.71 13.51 -14.78
N LYS A 21 -6.64 12.94 -15.37
CA LYS A 21 -5.36 13.65 -15.56
C LYS A 21 -5.51 14.90 -16.40
N LYS A 22 -6.28 14.85 -17.49
CA LYS A 22 -6.54 16.01 -18.36
C LYS A 22 -7.30 17.10 -17.62
N LEU A 23 -8.36 16.72 -16.90
CA LEU A 23 -9.16 17.66 -16.11
C LEU A 23 -8.33 18.35 -15.02
N THR A 24 -7.45 17.60 -14.35
CA THR A 24 -6.66 18.14 -13.24
C THR A 24 -5.43 18.93 -13.67
N LYS A 25 -4.93 18.75 -14.91
CA LYS A 25 -3.83 19.55 -15.46
C LYS A 25 -4.15 21.03 -15.58
N GLY A 26 -5.43 21.38 -15.82
CA GLY A 26 -5.87 22.75 -15.96
C GLY A 26 -6.11 23.48 -14.64
N PHE A 27 -6.20 22.73 -13.54
CA PHE A 27 -6.43 23.28 -12.21
C PHE A 27 -5.20 22.97 -11.36
N ASN A 28 -4.54 24.00 -10.88
CA ASN A 28 -3.39 23.86 -9.93
C ASN A 28 -3.91 23.42 -8.53
N LEU A 29 -4.72 22.36 -8.50
CA LEU A 29 -5.37 21.86 -7.29
C LEU A 29 -4.64 20.62 -6.77
N SER A 30 -4.04 20.74 -5.62
CA SER A 30 -3.58 19.59 -4.85
C SER A 30 -4.76 19.00 -4.09
N PHE A 31 -5.16 17.76 -4.43
CA PHE A 31 -6.19 17.01 -3.73
C PHE A 31 -5.89 15.52 -3.78
N THR A 32 -6.36 14.78 -2.79
CA THR A 32 -6.38 13.31 -2.81
C THR A 32 -7.76 12.80 -3.18
N LEU A 33 -7.82 11.64 -3.83
CA LEU A 33 -9.07 11.00 -4.23
C LEU A 33 -9.22 9.64 -3.55
N HIS A 34 -10.08 9.58 -2.54
CA HIS A 34 -10.49 8.31 -1.92
C HIS A 34 -11.67 7.73 -2.68
N THR A 35 -11.59 6.45 -3.04
CA THR A 35 -12.62 5.73 -3.77
C THR A 35 -13.19 4.60 -2.92
N PHE A 36 -14.51 4.39 -3.04
CA PHE A 36 -15.27 3.41 -2.26
C PHE A 36 -16.10 2.58 -3.22
N GLY A 37 -15.80 1.29 -3.32
CA GLY A 37 -16.60 0.33 -4.07
C GLY A 37 -17.56 -0.39 -3.13
N TYR A 38 -18.85 -0.36 -3.43
CA TYR A 38 -19.89 -1.02 -2.65
C TYR A 38 -20.54 -2.15 -3.45
N GLY A 39 -20.73 -3.32 -2.83
CA GLY A 39 -21.32 -4.47 -3.48
C GLY A 39 -20.35 -5.26 -4.37
N GLU A 40 -20.87 -5.88 -5.42
CA GLU A 40 -20.10 -6.76 -6.31
C GLU A 40 -19.95 -6.22 -7.73
N ASP A 41 -20.73 -5.18 -8.10
CA ASP A 41 -20.90 -4.74 -9.48
C ASP A 41 -19.97 -3.59 -9.93
N TYR A 42 -19.11 -3.06 -9.04
CA TYR A 42 -18.17 -2.01 -9.41
C TYR A 42 -16.84 -2.57 -9.96
N ASP A 43 -16.14 -1.80 -10.79
CA ASP A 43 -14.80 -2.16 -11.27
C ASP A 43 -13.70 -1.73 -10.27
N PRO A 44 -13.06 -2.71 -9.57
CA PRO A 44 -12.00 -2.40 -8.62
C PRO A 44 -10.73 -1.84 -9.28
N LYS A 45 -10.50 -2.09 -10.58
CA LYS A 45 -9.36 -1.53 -11.31
C LYS A 45 -9.54 -0.02 -11.50
N ILE A 46 -10.73 0.39 -11.96
CA ILE A 46 -11.05 1.82 -12.10
C ILE A 46 -10.91 2.51 -10.75
N MET A 47 -11.54 1.98 -9.71
CA MET A 47 -11.55 2.58 -8.38
C MET A 47 -10.15 2.69 -7.79
N SER A 48 -9.36 1.62 -7.85
CA SER A 48 -7.99 1.62 -7.34
C SER A 48 -7.06 2.53 -8.14
N ARG A 49 -7.21 2.57 -9.47
CA ARG A 49 -6.40 3.41 -10.35
C ARG A 49 -6.69 4.90 -10.12
N LEU A 50 -7.95 5.28 -9.98
CA LEU A 50 -8.33 6.65 -9.65
C LEU A 50 -7.76 7.09 -8.29
N ALA A 51 -7.86 6.23 -7.28
CA ALA A 51 -7.25 6.48 -5.97
C ALA A 51 -5.74 6.71 -6.09
N ASN A 52 -5.02 5.84 -6.82
CA ASN A 52 -3.58 5.97 -7.03
C ASN A 52 -3.17 7.25 -7.72
N LEU A 53 -3.92 7.68 -8.75
CA LEU A 53 -3.62 8.90 -9.48
C LEU A 53 -3.57 10.14 -8.61
N ARG A 54 -4.24 10.10 -7.47
CA ARG A 54 -4.36 11.23 -6.55
C ARG A 54 -3.97 10.88 -5.11
N ASP A 55 -3.06 9.91 -4.96
CA ASP A 55 -2.47 9.49 -3.67
C ASP A 55 -3.51 9.16 -2.57
N GLY A 56 -4.71 8.75 -2.99
CA GLY A 56 -5.80 8.39 -2.09
C GLY A 56 -5.79 6.91 -1.73
N SER A 57 -6.90 6.45 -1.16
CA SER A 57 -7.11 5.06 -0.75
C SER A 57 -8.33 4.48 -1.45
N PHE A 58 -8.23 3.23 -1.87
CA PHE A 58 -9.37 2.44 -2.31
C PHE A 58 -9.93 1.64 -1.14
N TYR A 59 -11.25 1.69 -0.95
CA TYR A 59 -11.98 0.97 0.09
C TYR A 59 -13.00 0.03 -0.56
N MET A 60 -12.89 -1.25 -0.26
CA MET A 60 -13.90 -2.24 -0.60
C MET A 60 -14.91 -2.34 0.54
N ILE A 61 -16.18 -2.13 0.26
CA ILE A 61 -17.26 -2.17 1.24
C ILE A 61 -18.19 -3.35 0.95
N GLU A 62 -18.02 -4.43 1.70
CA GLU A 62 -18.83 -5.64 1.55
C GLU A 62 -20.20 -5.54 2.25
N GLN A 63 -20.31 -4.68 3.27
CA GLN A 63 -21.49 -4.60 4.15
C GLN A 63 -21.90 -3.15 4.40
N LEU A 64 -23.19 -2.88 4.32
CA LEU A 64 -23.78 -1.55 4.50
C LEU A 64 -23.46 -0.92 5.86
N ASP A 65 -23.39 -1.74 6.90
CA ASP A 65 -23.09 -1.28 8.27
C ASP A 65 -21.64 -0.77 8.42
N LYS A 66 -20.77 -1.06 7.47
CA LYS A 66 -19.37 -0.61 7.42
C LYS A 66 -19.14 0.68 6.63
N VAL A 67 -20.09 1.09 5.79
CA VAL A 67 -19.96 2.31 4.97
C VAL A 67 -19.55 3.50 5.83
N GLN A 68 -20.25 3.72 6.95
CA GLN A 68 -19.97 4.84 7.84
C GLN A 68 -18.54 4.79 8.41
N ASP A 69 -18.08 3.61 8.84
CA ASP A 69 -16.74 3.44 9.42
C ASP A 69 -15.64 3.78 8.40
N TYR A 70 -15.80 3.36 7.15
CA TYR A 70 -14.84 3.65 6.08
C TYR A 70 -14.81 5.14 5.70
N PHE A 71 -15.97 5.77 5.59
CA PHE A 71 -16.05 7.22 5.32
C PHE A 71 -15.43 8.04 6.45
N ILE A 72 -15.73 7.70 7.71
CA ILE A 72 -15.14 8.35 8.87
C ILE A 72 -13.62 8.15 8.93
N ASN A 73 -13.14 6.95 8.59
CA ASN A 73 -11.71 6.68 8.51
C ASN A 73 -11.02 7.57 7.47
N ALA A 74 -11.58 7.67 6.26
CA ALA A 74 -11.04 8.54 5.22
C ALA A 74 -11.07 10.02 5.63
N LEU A 75 -12.18 10.48 6.21
CA LEU A 75 -12.33 11.86 6.68
C LEU A 75 -11.34 12.19 7.80
N GLY A 76 -11.17 11.29 8.77
CA GLY A 76 -10.19 11.45 9.85
C GLY A 76 -8.75 11.54 9.33
N GLY A 77 -8.43 10.79 8.26
CA GLY A 77 -7.17 10.92 7.55
C GLY A 77 -6.98 12.32 6.95
N CYS A 78 -7.99 12.81 6.23
CA CYS A 78 -7.96 14.16 5.64
C CYS A 78 -7.79 15.28 6.71
N MET A 79 -8.41 15.11 7.88
CA MET A 79 -8.30 16.08 8.99
C MET A 79 -6.97 16.03 9.72
N SER A 80 -6.16 15.02 9.49
CA SER A 80 -4.88 14.79 10.17
C SER A 80 -3.66 15.13 9.29
N VAL A 81 -3.86 15.80 8.17
CA VAL A 81 -2.77 16.17 7.25
C VAL A 81 -1.87 17.20 7.91
N ILE A 82 -0.56 16.91 7.96
CA ILE A 82 0.47 17.83 8.46
C ILE A 82 1.10 18.60 7.30
N TYR A 83 1.45 17.87 6.23
CA TYR A 83 2.08 18.46 5.06
C TYR A 83 1.36 18.01 3.78
N ASN A 84 1.17 18.95 2.87
CA ASN A 84 0.81 18.69 1.49
C ASN A 84 2.08 18.60 0.64
N GLU A 85 2.10 17.65 -0.30
CA GLU A 85 3.21 17.47 -1.25
C GLU A 85 4.58 17.24 -0.60
N ALA A 86 4.61 16.47 0.51
CA ALA A 86 5.86 16.07 1.13
C ALA A 86 6.67 15.17 0.17
N LYS A 87 8.00 15.39 0.11
CA LYS A 87 8.92 14.63 -0.74
C LYS A 87 9.80 13.74 0.11
N LEU A 88 9.95 12.49 -0.32
CA LEU A 88 10.92 11.55 0.20
C LEU A 88 11.97 11.29 -0.86
N LYS A 89 13.24 11.45 -0.51
CA LYS A 89 14.39 11.14 -1.37
C LYS A 89 15.30 10.14 -0.68
N ILE A 90 15.80 9.20 -1.43
CA ILE A 90 16.77 8.21 -0.97
C ILE A 90 17.89 8.18 -2.01
N LYS A 91 19.11 8.44 -1.54
CA LYS A 91 20.30 8.48 -2.38
C LYS A 91 21.33 7.50 -1.87
N THR A 92 21.96 6.76 -2.77
CA THR A 92 23.11 5.94 -2.40
C THR A 92 24.35 6.82 -2.17
N LEU A 93 25.12 6.51 -1.14
CA LEU A 93 26.37 7.23 -0.80
C LEU A 93 27.61 6.56 -1.37
N LYS A 94 27.46 5.38 -1.97
CA LYS A 94 28.54 4.63 -2.61
C LYS A 94 28.15 4.27 -4.05
N ASN A 95 29.05 4.52 -4.98
CA ASN A 95 28.82 4.32 -6.44
C ASN A 95 28.53 2.85 -6.84
N ASN A 96 28.90 1.90 -5.98
CA ASN A 96 28.71 0.46 -6.20
C ASN A 96 27.52 -0.13 -5.41
N VAL A 97 26.73 0.71 -4.77
CA VAL A 97 25.45 0.34 -4.16
C VAL A 97 24.33 0.77 -5.10
N LYS A 98 23.47 -0.15 -5.51
CA LYS A 98 22.39 0.14 -6.46
C LYS A 98 21.03 -0.19 -5.87
N ILE A 99 20.06 0.69 -6.10
CA ILE A 99 18.65 0.44 -5.81
C ILE A 99 18.08 -0.41 -6.95
N LYS A 100 17.71 -1.66 -6.65
CA LYS A 100 17.14 -2.58 -7.64
C LYS A 100 15.64 -2.48 -7.75
N LYS A 101 14.97 -2.37 -6.62
CA LYS A 101 13.52 -2.38 -6.55
C LYS A 101 13.01 -1.67 -5.30
N ILE A 102 11.88 -1.01 -5.46
CA ILE A 102 11.06 -0.54 -4.35
C ILE A 102 9.69 -1.21 -4.48
N PHE A 103 9.31 -1.96 -3.46
CA PHE A 103 8.05 -2.68 -3.48
C PHE A 103 6.85 -1.71 -3.44
N GLY A 104 5.83 -1.98 -4.27
CA GLY A 104 4.64 -1.12 -4.38
C GLY A 104 4.88 0.23 -5.08
N MET A 105 6.04 0.41 -5.74
CA MET A 105 6.42 1.64 -6.42
C MET A 105 5.41 2.07 -7.50
N ASP A 106 4.86 1.12 -8.24
CA ASP A 106 3.88 1.35 -9.31
C ASP A 106 2.54 1.93 -8.80
N LYS A 107 2.31 1.92 -7.49
CA LYS A 107 1.14 2.48 -6.81
C LYS A 107 1.39 3.85 -6.18
N LEU A 108 2.60 4.39 -6.31
CA LEU A 108 2.91 5.74 -5.83
C LEU A 108 2.39 6.79 -6.81
N TYR A 109 1.94 7.92 -6.28
CA TYR A 109 1.40 9.04 -7.07
C TYR A 109 2.39 9.55 -8.11
N ASN A 110 3.62 9.77 -7.68
CA ASN A 110 4.72 10.23 -8.52
C ASN A 110 6.03 9.69 -7.96
N TYR A 111 6.86 9.14 -8.81
CA TYR A 111 8.17 8.66 -8.40
C TYR A 111 9.20 8.79 -9.53
N ASN A 112 10.47 8.88 -9.11
CA ASN A 112 11.63 8.82 -9.99
C ASN A 112 12.61 7.80 -9.39
N LEU A 113 12.94 6.77 -10.14
CA LEU A 113 13.87 5.73 -9.73
C LEU A 113 15.05 5.67 -10.71
N LYS A 114 16.26 5.70 -10.17
CA LYS A 114 17.52 5.41 -10.85
C LYS A 114 18.31 4.42 -9.99
N ASP A 115 19.41 3.90 -10.52
CA ASP A 115 20.28 2.96 -9.79
C ASP A 115 20.79 3.52 -8.45
N ASP A 116 21.02 4.82 -8.37
CA ASP A 116 21.59 5.51 -7.22
C ASP A 116 20.62 6.43 -6.47
N TYR A 117 19.37 6.52 -6.93
CA TYR A 117 18.45 7.54 -6.43
C TYR A 117 16.98 7.11 -6.56
N PHE A 118 16.22 7.39 -5.52
CA PHE A 118 14.76 7.31 -5.53
C PHE A 118 14.16 8.57 -4.96
N GLU A 119 13.11 9.07 -5.60
CA GLU A 119 12.29 10.18 -5.09
C GLU A 119 10.81 9.85 -5.29
N THR A 120 9.99 10.17 -4.30
CA THR A 120 8.52 10.14 -4.43
C THR A 120 7.90 11.35 -3.74
N THR A 121 6.69 11.72 -4.20
CA THR A 121 5.87 12.77 -3.59
C THR A 121 4.67 12.12 -2.92
N LEU A 122 4.46 12.43 -1.65
CA LEU A 122 3.26 12.12 -0.90
C LEU A 122 2.36 13.35 -0.95
N LEU A 123 1.21 13.27 -1.60
CA LEU A 123 0.29 14.41 -1.71
C LEU A 123 -0.25 14.85 -0.34
N GLN A 124 -0.36 13.91 0.59
CA GLN A 124 -0.73 14.20 1.97
C GLN A 124 0.16 13.40 2.93
N TYR A 125 0.87 14.10 3.79
CA TYR A 125 1.56 13.49 4.92
C TYR A 125 0.71 13.63 6.18
N ILE A 126 0.28 12.49 6.72
CA ILE A 126 -0.77 12.39 7.73
C ILE A 126 -0.16 12.14 9.10
N SER A 127 -0.59 12.89 10.11
CA SER A 127 -0.15 12.74 11.50
C SER A 127 -0.43 11.34 12.04
N GLY A 128 0.55 10.78 12.73
CA GLY A 128 0.44 9.46 13.35
C GLY A 128 0.37 8.29 12.37
N LYS A 129 0.57 8.53 11.07
CA LYS A 129 0.67 7.48 10.07
C LYS A 129 2.14 7.12 9.82
N GLU A 130 2.41 5.83 9.83
CA GLU A 130 3.71 5.29 9.49
C GLU A 130 3.78 4.98 7.99
N TYR A 131 4.82 5.47 7.32
CA TYR A 131 5.13 5.20 5.92
C TYR A 131 6.36 4.31 5.85
N THR A 132 6.20 3.08 5.33
CA THR A 132 7.28 2.12 5.20
C THR A 132 7.58 1.86 3.74
N PHE A 133 8.83 1.98 3.35
CA PHE A 133 9.32 1.66 2.02
C PHE A 133 10.30 0.49 2.13
N THR A 134 9.95 -0.64 1.53
CA THR A 134 10.85 -1.79 1.43
C THR A 134 11.66 -1.67 0.15
N ILE A 135 12.99 -1.66 0.27
CA ILE A 135 13.91 -1.42 -0.82
C ILE A 135 14.82 -2.64 -0.96
N GLU A 136 14.92 -3.17 -2.17
CA GLU A 136 15.89 -4.19 -2.53
C GLU A 136 17.11 -3.51 -3.19
N VAL A 137 18.28 -3.82 -2.65
CA VAL A 137 19.53 -3.20 -3.08
C VAL A 137 20.56 -4.24 -3.49
N GLU A 138 21.39 -3.89 -4.46
CA GLU A 138 22.60 -4.63 -4.80
C GLU A 138 23.78 -4.03 -4.05
N LEU A 139 24.45 -4.86 -3.28
CA LEU A 139 25.64 -4.46 -2.51
C LEU A 139 26.90 -4.99 -3.17
N PRO A 140 28.04 -4.27 -3.07
CA PRO A 140 29.33 -4.76 -3.52
C PRO A 140 29.77 -5.95 -2.69
N ASN A 141 30.67 -6.77 -3.26
CA ASN A 141 31.22 -7.95 -2.58
C ASN A 141 32.00 -7.60 -1.28
N VAL A 142 32.51 -6.39 -1.18
CA VAL A 142 33.22 -5.90 0.01
C VAL A 142 32.51 -4.67 0.52
N ILE A 143 31.90 -4.82 1.70
CA ILE A 143 31.25 -3.75 2.44
C ILE A 143 31.63 -3.89 3.91
N SER A 144 31.95 -2.76 4.55
CA SER A 144 32.31 -2.74 5.96
C SER A 144 31.09 -2.49 6.84
N ILE A 145 31.04 -3.13 8.00
CA ILE A 145 30.03 -2.83 9.03
C ILE A 145 30.13 -1.35 9.38
N ASN A 146 28.98 -0.68 9.50
CA ASN A 146 28.80 0.75 9.72
C ASN A 146 29.16 1.65 8.51
N ASP A 147 29.42 1.07 7.32
CA ASP A 147 29.48 1.90 6.12
C ASP A 147 28.17 2.68 5.91
N ASN A 148 28.30 3.96 5.60
CA ASN A 148 27.16 4.79 5.24
C ASN A 148 26.70 4.39 3.83
N LEU A 149 25.49 3.85 3.71
CA LEU A 149 24.94 3.34 2.45
C LEU A 149 24.01 4.31 1.76
N PHE A 150 23.13 4.93 2.56
CA PHE A 150 22.07 5.78 2.04
C PHE A 150 21.97 7.06 2.84
N GLU A 151 21.64 8.12 2.12
CA GLU A 151 21.08 9.34 2.68
C GLU A 151 19.59 9.35 2.38
N VAL A 152 18.77 9.57 3.41
CA VAL A 152 17.32 9.71 3.30
C VAL A 152 16.98 11.14 3.66
N GLU A 153 16.40 11.86 2.71
CA GLU A 153 15.91 13.24 2.90
C GLU A 153 14.38 13.24 2.83
N PHE A 154 13.75 13.79 3.85
CA PHE A 154 12.33 14.11 3.85
C PHE A 154 12.17 15.63 3.82
N ILE A 155 11.34 16.12 2.91
CA ILE A 155 11.06 17.56 2.74
C ILE A 155 9.56 17.75 2.85
N GLY A 156 9.12 18.57 3.79
CA GLY A 156 7.70 18.81 4.01
C GLY A 156 7.42 20.21 4.53
N GLY A 157 6.16 20.64 4.38
CA GLY A 157 5.67 21.93 4.85
C GLY A 157 5.88 23.08 3.87
N GLU A 158 5.21 24.19 4.13
CA GLU A 158 5.29 25.44 3.34
C GLU A 158 6.71 26.00 3.32
N ASP A 159 7.44 25.86 4.44
CA ASP A 159 8.83 26.31 4.57
C ASP A 159 9.86 25.30 4.01
N ASN A 160 9.42 24.23 3.34
CA ASN A 160 10.29 23.15 2.84
C ASN A 160 11.25 22.62 3.92
N GLN A 161 10.73 22.38 5.12
CA GLN A 161 11.51 21.80 6.22
C GLN A 161 12.15 20.49 5.78
N LYS A 162 13.46 20.36 6.06
CA LYS A 162 14.25 19.19 5.64
C LYS A 162 14.69 18.40 6.86
N PHE A 163 14.48 17.10 6.76
CA PHE A 163 14.95 16.12 7.73
C PHE A 163 15.84 15.12 7.01
N ASN A 164 17.10 15.02 7.42
CA ASN A 164 18.08 14.12 6.82
C ASN A 164 18.47 13.02 7.78
N GLN A 165 18.60 11.82 7.29
CA GLN A 165 19.09 10.66 8.03
C GLN A 165 20.09 9.88 7.19
N ILE A 166 21.22 9.52 7.78
CA ILE A 166 22.18 8.61 7.19
C ILE A 166 21.90 7.19 7.67
N CYS A 167 21.74 6.28 6.73
CA CYS A 167 21.51 4.87 6.99
C CYS A 167 22.81 4.08 6.80
N GLN A 168 23.24 3.39 7.86
CA GLN A 168 24.45 2.59 7.89
C GLN A 168 24.16 1.11 7.63
N TYR A 169 25.13 0.44 7.03
CA TYR A 169 25.10 -1.01 6.90
C TYR A 169 25.31 -1.67 8.28
N LYS A 170 24.36 -2.51 8.65
CA LYS A 170 24.46 -3.31 9.88
C LYS A 170 24.08 -4.75 9.57
N ILE A 171 24.88 -5.70 10.06
CA ILE A 171 24.49 -7.11 10.06
C ILE A 171 23.64 -7.34 11.30
N VAL A 172 22.39 -7.66 11.11
CA VAL A 172 21.51 -8.08 12.20
C VAL A 172 21.59 -9.60 12.28
N GLY A 173 22.34 -10.11 13.26
CA GLY A 173 22.40 -11.53 13.54
C GLY A 173 21.28 -11.95 14.50
N GLY A 174 20.76 -13.17 14.33
CA GLY A 174 19.76 -13.74 15.24
C GLY A 174 18.39 -13.96 14.61
N ALA A 175 17.38 -14.18 15.46
CA ALA A 175 15.99 -14.40 15.02
C ALA A 175 15.48 -13.26 14.14
N PHE A 176 14.57 -13.59 13.22
CA PHE A 176 13.98 -12.69 12.23
C PHE A 176 13.62 -11.32 12.80
N SER A 177 14.16 -10.28 12.18
CA SER A 177 13.93 -8.89 12.56
C SER A 177 12.58 -8.36 12.00
N VAL A 178 12.16 -7.19 12.47
CA VAL A 178 11.02 -6.44 11.89
C VAL A 178 11.26 -6.17 10.39
N ALA A 179 12.52 -5.94 9.99
CA ALA A 179 12.88 -5.73 8.59
C ALA A 179 12.65 -6.99 7.74
N ASP A 180 12.94 -8.19 8.27
CA ASP A 180 12.68 -9.46 7.57
C ASP A 180 11.18 -9.70 7.39
N GLU A 181 10.35 -9.33 8.36
CA GLU A 181 8.90 -9.44 8.26
C GLU A 181 8.34 -8.46 7.22
N GLU A 182 8.78 -7.21 7.23
CA GLU A 182 8.35 -6.21 6.22
C GLU A 182 8.81 -6.60 4.81
N TYR A 183 10.01 -7.17 4.67
CA TYR A 183 10.48 -7.70 3.40
C TYR A 183 9.62 -8.88 2.92
N LEU A 184 9.33 -9.86 3.80
CA LEU A 184 8.46 -10.98 3.48
C LEU A 184 7.07 -10.51 3.05
N LYS A 185 6.46 -9.62 3.83
CA LYS A 185 5.17 -9.02 3.52
C LYS A 185 5.17 -8.36 2.15
N SER A 186 6.14 -7.49 1.90
CA SER A 186 6.28 -6.78 0.63
C SER A 186 6.44 -7.73 -0.55
N LYS A 187 7.25 -8.78 -0.39
CA LYS A 187 7.47 -9.80 -1.42
C LYS A 187 6.23 -10.64 -1.71
N VAL A 188 5.46 -11.00 -0.68
CA VAL A 188 4.20 -11.74 -0.83
C VAL A 188 3.17 -10.93 -1.59
N TYR A 189 2.93 -9.68 -1.20
CA TYR A 189 1.93 -8.84 -1.85
C TYR A 189 2.35 -8.38 -3.26
N ASP A 190 3.63 -8.20 -3.53
CA ASP A 190 4.17 -8.01 -4.87
C ASP A 190 3.92 -9.24 -5.76
N THR A 191 4.12 -10.45 -5.21
CA THR A 191 3.81 -11.69 -5.94
C THR A 191 2.31 -11.85 -6.20
N ILE A 192 1.45 -11.49 -5.26
CA ILE A 192 -0.01 -11.52 -5.43
C ILE A 192 -0.44 -10.50 -6.50
N ASP A 193 0.15 -9.31 -6.54
CA ASP A 193 -0.13 -8.29 -7.57
C ASP A 193 0.26 -8.78 -8.97
N ILE A 194 1.44 -9.40 -9.11
CA ILE A 194 1.86 -10.04 -10.36
C ILE A 194 0.88 -11.16 -10.76
N ALA A 195 0.48 -12.00 -9.79
CA ALA A 195 -0.45 -13.09 -10.04
C ALA A 195 -1.85 -12.59 -10.46
N LEU A 196 -2.31 -11.48 -9.89
CA LEU A 196 -3.56 -10.81 -10.30
C LEU A 196 -3.50 -10.36 -11.76
N LYS A 197 -2.41 -9.69 -12.17
CA LYS A 197 -2.18 -9.27 -13.56
C LYS A 197 -2.17 -10.46 -14.52
N LEU A 198 -1.47 -11.55 -14.15
CA LEU A 198 -1.44 -12.78 -14.96
C LEU A 198 -2.81 -13.44 -15.10
N LYS A 199 -3.61 -13.44 -14.00
CA LYS A 199 -5.00 -13.96 -14.04
C LYS A 199 -5.87 -13.15 -15.00
N GLU A 200 -5.75 -11.83 -14.98
CA GLU A 200 -6.47 -10.91 -15.86
C GLU A 200 -6.07 -11.06 -17.33
N GLU A 201 -4.80 -11.44 -17.59
CA GLU A 201 -4.29 -11.78 -18.91
C GLU A 201 -4.64 -13.22 -19.34
N ASN A 202 -5.42 -13.97 -18.55
CA ASN A 202 -5.75 -15.40 -18.74
C ASN A 202 -4.53 -16.34 -18.75
N LYS A 203 -3.41 -15.95 -18.14
CA LYS A 203 -2.17 -16.75 -18.01
C LYS A 203 -2.19 -17.58 -16.72
N ASN A 204 -3.18 -18.48 -16.60
CA ASN A 204 -3.43 -19.22 -15.36
C ASN A 204 -2.26 -20.11 -14.92
N ASP A 205 -1.52 -20.72 -15.85
CA ASP A 205 -0.38 -21.59 -15.53
C ASP A 205 0.78 -20.80 -14.95
N GLU A 206 1.08 -19.63 -15.54
CA GLU A 206 2.13 -18.72 -15.05
C GLU A 206 1.76 -18.15 -13.67
N MET A 207 0.51 -17.77 -13.48
CA MET A 207 -0.03 -17.31 -12.22
C MET A 207 0.13 -18.37 -11.12
N ASN A 208 -0.31 -19.62 -11.36
CA ASN A 208 -0.16 -20.72 -10.42
C ASN A 208 1.31 -21.01 -10.11
N LYS A 209 2.16 -21.00 -11.11
CA LYS A 209 3.60 -21.20 -10.97
C LYS A 209 4.19 -20.13 -10.03
N LYS A 210 3.88 -18.86 -10.26
CA LYS A 210 4.38 -17.72 -9.42
C LYS A 210 4.00 -17.86 -7.95
N LEU A 211 2.74 -18.16 -7.65
CA LEU A 211 2.28 -18.31 -6.28
C LEU A 211 2.89 -19.55 -5.60
N ASN A 212 3.06 -20.66 -6.32
CA ASN A 212 3.72 -21.85 -5.79
C ASN A 212 5.23 -21.63 -5.57
N GLU A 213 5.92 -20.93 -6.45
CA GLU A 213 7.31 -20.50 -6.26
C GLU A 213 7.46 -19.69 -4.98
N MET A 214 6.53 -18.75 -4.71
CA MET A 214 6.56 -17.95 -3.49
C MET A 214 6.32 -18.80 -2.23
N LYS A 215 5.39 -19.76 -2.26
CA LYS A 215 5.20 -20.71 -1.15
C LYS A 215 6.48 -21.50 -0.86
N ASN A 216 7.13 -22.02 -1.89
CA ASN A 216 8.37 -22.77 -1.77
C ASN A 216 9.50 -21.89 -1.22
N TRP A 217 9.57 -20.64 -1.69
CA TRP A 217 10.56 -19.68 -1.19
C TRP A 217 10.37 -19.37 0.30
N ILE A 218 9.11 -19.14 0.75
CA ILE A 218 8.79 -18.92 2.17
C ILE A 218 9.21 -20.15 2.99
N ASN A 219 8.84 -21.34 2.54
CA ASN A 219 9.16 -22.58 3.27
C ASN A 219 10.67 -22.79 3.45
N LYS A 220 11.46 -22.40 2.44
CA LYS A 220 12.91 -22.57 2.43
C LYS A 220 13.67 -21.48 3.20
N ASN A 221 13.19 -20.24 3.14
CA ASN A 221 14.00 -19.09 3.54
C ASN A 221 13.44 -18.32 4.74
N TYR A 222 12.26 -18.68 5.26
CA TYR A 222 11.65 -17.95 6.36
C TYR A 222 11.13 -18.88 7.45
N GLU A 223 11.53 -18.63 8.71
CA GLU A 223 11.14 -19.43 9.89
C GLU A 223 10.46 -18.59 10.99
N GLY A 224 10.10 -17.34 10.71
CA GLY A 224 9.46 -16.45 11.68
C GLY A 224 8.00 -16.83 12.00
N ILE A 225 7.49 -16.26 13.09
CA ILE A 225 6.14 -16.52 13.65
C ILE A 225 5.04 -16.33 12.59
N ASN A 226 5.21 -15.38 11.69
CA ASN A 226 4.20 -15.04 10.66
C ASN A 226 4.25 -15.93 9.40
N LYS A 227 5.12 -16.95 9.34
CA LYS A 227 5.23 -17.89 8.21
C LYS A 227 3.87 -18.43 7.78
N ASN A 228 3.13 -19.00 8.73
CA ASN A 228 1.84 -19.62 8.47
C ASN A 228 0.78 -18.59 8.02
N LYS A 229 0.83 -17.36 8.51
CA LYS A 229 -0.06 -16.27 8.08
C LYS A 229 0.09 -16.00 6.58
N TYR A 230 1.32 -15.88 6.09
CA TYR A 230 1.57 -15.57 4.67
C TYR A 230 1.34 -16.77 3.76
N LEU A 231 1.65 -18.00 4.20
CA LEU A 231 1.29 -19.22 3.46
C LEU A 231 -0.23 -19.36 3.34
N LYS A 232 -0.97 -19.08 4.41
CA LYS A 232 -2.43 -19.08 4.42
C LYS A 232 -2.95 -18.03 3.43
N LYS A 233 -2.40 -16.81 3.45
CA LYS A 233 -2.79 -15.73 2.52
C LYS A 233 -2.62 -16.13 1.06
N ILE A 234 -1.49 -16.75 0.69
CA ILE A 234 -1.26 -17.23 -0.68
C ILE A 234 -2.27 -18.32 -1.05
N ASN A 235 -2.58 -19.26 -0.13
CA ASN A 235 -3.57 -20.31 -0.38
C ASN A 235 -4.99 -19.74 -0.56
N GLU A 236 -5.40 -18.75 0.25
CA GLU A 236 -6.66 -18.04 0.09
C GLU A 236 -6.74 -17.35 -1.26
N THR A 237 -5.67 -16.69 -1.69
CA THR A 237 -5.58 -16.05 -3.00
C THR A 237 -5.68 -17.06 -4.14
N LEU A 238 -4.99 -18.20 -4.04
CA LEU A 238 -5.13 -19.31 -5.01
C LEU A 238 -6.57 -19.80 -5.10
N GLY A 239 -7.25 -19.97 -3.96
CA GLY A 239 -8.67 -20.37 -3.93
C GLY A 239 -9.58 -19.38 -4.66
N LEU A 240 -9.34 -18.06 -4.49
CA LEU A 240 -10.10 -17.03 -5.21
C LEU A 240 -9.85 -17.04 -6.72
N PHE A 241 -8.65 -17.44 -7.16
CA PHE A 241 -8.31 -17.51 -8.59
C PHE A 241 -8.81 -18.77 -9.30
N GLN A 242 -9.07 -19.87 -8.57
CA GLN A 242 -9.47 -21.16 -9.15
C GLN A 242 -10.88 -21.13 -9.70
N ASP A 243 -11.79 -20.41 -9.06
CA ASP A 243 -13.16 -20.25 -9.47
C ASP A 243 -13.36 -18.91 -10.18
N ASN A 244 -13.63 -18.95 -11.50
CA ASN A 244 -13.79 -17.74 -12.29
C ASN A 244 -15.02 -16.92 -11.84
N TYR A 245 -16.11 -17.57 -11.42
CA TYR A 245 -17.29 -16.85 -10.94
C TYR A 245 -16.98 -16.10 -9.63
N ILE A 246 -16.34 -16.78 -8.68
CA ILE A 246 -15.92 -16.16 -7.42
C ILE A 246 -14.90 -15.04 -7.68
N PHE A 247 -13.96 -15.25 -8.62
CA PHE A 247 -12.98 -14.24 -8.96
C PHE A 247 -13.62 -12.99 -9.53
N GLU A 248 -14.54 -13.12 -10.51
CA GLU A 248 -15.19 -11.95 -11.12
C GLU A 248 -16.16 -11.24 -10.17
N SER A 249 -16.93 -11.99 -9.36
CA SER A 249 -17.92 -11.39 -8.48
C SER A 249 -17.31 -10.64 -7.28
N ARG A 250 -16.27 -11.19 -6.64
CA ARG A 250 -15.69 -10.59 -5.43
C ARG A 250 -14.19 -10.78 -5.26
N GLY A 251 -13.62 -11.80 -5.88
CA GLY A 251 -12.23 -12.18 -5.68
C GLY A 251 -11.27 -11.08 -6.12
N ARG A 252 -11.51 -10.49 -7.30
CA ARG A 252 -10.72 -9.38 -7.84
C ARG A 252 -10.71 -8.19 -6.88
N SER A 253 -11.87 -7.75 -6.44
CA SER A 253 -12.02 -6.61 -5.52
C SER A 253 -11.30 -6.85 -4.21
N LYS A 254 -11.45 -8.04 -3.64
CA LYS A 254 -10.82 -8.44 -2.38
C LYS A 254 -9.30 -8.47 -2.49
N ILE A 255 -8.77 -9.07 -3.55
CA ILE A 255 -7.32 -9.15 -3.78
C ILE A 255 -6.74 -7.75 -3.99
N THR A 256 -7.42 -6.91 -4.78
CA THR A 256 -7.01 -5.52 -5.01
C THR A 256 -6.97 -4.72 -3.71
N ALA A 257 -8.02 -4.79 -2.89
CA ALA A 257 -8.06 -4.12 -1.59
C ALA A 257 -6.93 -4.61 -0.67
N ASP A 258 -6.71 -5.91 -0.57
CA ASP A 258 -5.62 -6.50 0.22
C ASP A 258 -4.22 -6.00 -0.21
N ILE A 259 -3.97 -5.90 -1.51
CA ILE A 259 -2.72 -5.37 -2.05
C ILE A 259 -2.54 -3.91 -1.61
N TYR A 260 -3.59 -3.11 -1.76
CA TYR A 260 -3.56 -1.69 -1.36
C TYR A 260 -3.28 -1.50 0.13
N GLU A 261 -4.00 -2.24 0.97
CA GLU A 261 -3.86 -2.15 2.40
C GLU A 261 -2.46 -2.53 2.88
N ASN A 262 -1.85 -3.53 2.26
CA ASN A 262 -0.60 -4.10 2.75
C ASN A 262 0.66 -3.53 2.09
N GLN A 263 0.60 -3.08 0.85
CA GLN A 263 1.73 -2.42 0.19
C GLN A 263 1.84 -0.94 0.55
N LEU A 264 0.70 -0.23 0.61
CA LEU A 264 0.68 1.22 0.85
C LEU A 264 0.24 1.59 2.26
N ARG A 265 -0.15 0.61 3.11
CA ARG A 265 -0.78 0.85 4.41
C ARG A 265 -1.96 1.83 4.29
N ARG A 266 -2.74 1.68 3.21
CA ARG A 266 -3.92 2.50 2.87
C ARG A 266 -5.13 1.60 2.72
N GLY A 267 -6.34 2.16 2.88
CA GLY A 267 -7.59 1.43 2.66
C GLY A 267 -8.35 1.12 3.95
N GLY A 268 -9.18 0.08 3.90
CA GLY A 268 -10.15 -0.25 4.94
C GLY A 268 -9.61 -0.93 6.19
N ASN A 269 -8.32 -1.30 6.21
CA ASN A 269 -7.76 -1.95 7.38
C ASN A 269 -7.45 -0.93 8.48
N PHE A 270 -8.31 -0.90 9.52
CA PHE A 270 -8.19 0.02 10.65
C PHE A 270 -6.90 -0.15 11.48
N VAL A 271 -6.14 -1.21 11.27
CA VAL A 271 -4.81 -1.40 11.89
C VAL A 271 -3.85 -0.26 11.53
N TYR A 272 -4.02 0.35 10.35
CA TYR A 272 -3.21 1.47 9.88
C TYR A 272 -3.84 2.84 10.13
N SER A 273 -4.92 2.91 10.92
CA SER A 273 -5.58 4.16 11.26
C SER A 273 -4.81 4.92 12.33
N ASN A 274 -4.76 6.24 12.22
CA ASN A 274 -4.17 7.10 13.22
C ASN A 274 -5.12 7.40 14.39
N HIS A 275 -4.65 8.12 15.41
CA HIS A 275 -5.44 8.44 16.59
C HIS A 275 -6.74 9.20 16.28
N MET A 276 -6.71 10.16 15.35
CA MET A 276 -7.90 10.93 14.97
C MET A 276 -8.94 10.01 14.30
N GLN A 277 -8.50 9.17 13.38
CA GLN A 277 -9.37 8.19 12.71
C GLN A 277 -10.03 7.25 13.71
N CYS A 278 -9.25 6.69 14.63
CA CYS A 278 -9.76 5.82 15.69
C CYS A 278 -10.75 6.54 16.62
N ALA A 279 -10.45 7.77 17.02
CA ALA A 279 -11.32 8.57 17.89
C ALA A 279 -12.66 8.87 17.20
N MET A 280 -12.65 9.28 15.94
CA MET A 280 -13.87 9.58 15.17
C MET A 280 -14.74 8.33 14.97
N ILE A 281 -14.15 7.16 14.68
CA ILE A 281 -14.86 5.89 14.54
C ILE A 281 -15.53 5.51 15.87
N ASN A 282 -14.81 5.62 17.00
CA ASN A 282 -15.34 5.30 18.31
C ASN A 282 -16.49 6.25 18.70
N GLN A 283 -16.34 7.56 18.45
CA GLN A 283 -17.40 8.54 18.71
C GLN A 283 -18.65 8.27 17.87
N SER A 284 -18.47 7.90 16.59
CA SER A 284 -19.59 7.54 15.72
C SER A 284 -20.36 6.33 16.25
N LYS A 285 -19.67 5.31 16.76
CA LYS A 285 -20.31 4.10 17.31
C LYS A 285 -21.08 4.39 18.61
N THR A 286 -20.50 5.19 19.50
CA THR A 286 -21.20 5.60 20.73
C THR A 286 -22.46 6.39 20.43
N ASN A 287 -22.42 7.31 19.47
CA ASN A 287 -23.58 8.11 19.08
C ASN A 287 -24.67 7.30 18.37
N SER A 288 -24.31 6.20 17.70
CA SER A 288 -25.27 5.30 17.01
C SER A 288 -25.81 4.17 17.89
N GLY A 289 -25.46 4.11 19.18
CA GLY A 289 -25.84 3.04 20.10
C GLY A 289 -25.23 1.67 19.77
N ARG A 290 -24.25 1.62 18.87
CA ARG A 290 -23.50 0.40 18.54
C ARG A 290 -22.43 0.15 19.60
N SER A 291 -22.25 -1.12 20.00
CA SER A 291 -21.12 -1.48 20.86
C SER A 291 -19.79 -1.06 20.22
N ALA A 292 -18.99 -0.29 20.96
CA ALA A 292 -17.63 -0.01 20.53
C ALA A 292 -16.91 -1.35 20.30
N PRO A 293 -16.16 -1.54 19.20
CA PRO A 293 -15.28 -2.69 19.11
C PRO A 293 -14.29 -2.65 20.25
N ASN A 294 -13.80 -3.82 20.67
CA ASN A 294 -12.67 -3.89 21.61
C ASN A 294 -11.62 -2.86 21.17
N PRO A 295 -11.09 -2.06 22.10
CA PRO A 295 -10.12 -1.03 21.74
C PRO A 295 -9.03 -1.70 20.91
N ILE A 296 -8.83 -1.20 19.68
CA ILE A 296 -7.71 -1.61 18.85
C ILE A 296 -6.48 -1.37 19.72
N PRO A 297 -5.64 -2.38 19.98
CA PRO A 297 -4.49 -2.19 20.83
C PRO A 297 -3.65 -1.05 20.25
N TYR A 298 -3.59 0.04 21.00
CA TYR A 298 -2.78 1.20 20.66
C TYR A 298 -1.31 0.76 20.73
N PHE A 299 -0.72 0.41 19.62
CA PHE A 299 0.72 0.36 19.50
C PHE A 299 1.26 1.81 19.48
N CYS A 300 1.16 2.49 20.61
CA CYS A 300 2.01 3.60 20.90
C CYS A 300 3.40 3.05 21.22
N ASN A 301 4.23 2.85 20.24
CA ASN A 301 5.66 2.77 20.47
C ASN A 301 6.14 4.19 20.81
N LYS A 302 6.63 4.32 22.06
CA LYS A 302 7.38 5.47 22.57
C LYS A 302 8.67 5.66 21.78
#